data_3539aea9c17f51d066dac5895b45670f
#
_entry.id   3539aea9c17f51d066dac5895b45670f
#
_cell.length_a   1.000
_cell.length_b   1.000
_cell.length_c   1.000
_cell.angle_alpha   90.00
_cell.angle_beta   90.00
_cell.angle_gamma   90.00
#
_symmetry.space_group_name_H-M   'P 1'
#
loop_
_entity.id
_entity.type
_entity.pdbx_description
1 polymer ?
#
loop_
_entity_poly.entity_id
_entity_poly.type
_entity_poly.pdbx_seq_one_letter_code
_entity_poly.pdbx_strand_id
1 'polypeptide(L)'
;MKYLTKSKFKLATECPTKLFYTGKKEYANTSLDNPFLEALAEGGFQVGELAKQYFPGGHNIHTLNYDEALKQTNALLEQDEVVIYEAAIKHNNLFIRVDILVKRGNYIKLYEVKAKSIDLTDNSFLTKPGDKVLAGWKPYLFDIAFQRYVVRSAFPESVVTAYLYLVDKNKTAPTSGLNQKFQIIEDKNRRKGIKVSTSLTKEDLSTEMLCKVPVDEYCDLIF
;
A
#
# COMPACT_ATOMS: atom_id res chain seq x y z
N MET A 1 21.33 -11.25 2.02
CA MET A 1 21.03 -10.86 0.62
C MET A 1 20.43 -9.45 0.62
N LYS A 2 20.80 -8.57 -0.33
CA LYS A 2 20.21 -7.24 -0.42
C LYS A 2 19.04 -7.27 -1.39
N TYR A 3 17.80 -7.12 -0.89
CA TYR A 3 16.62 -7.04 -1.74
C TYR A 3 16.46 -5.64 -2.35
N LEU A 4 15.95 -5.59 -3.58
CA LEU A 4 15.29 -4.41 -4.13
C LEU A 4 13.86 -4.40 -3.58
N THR A 5 13.63 -3.53 -2.60
CA THR A 5 12.31 -3.37 -1.98
C THR A 5 11.48 -2.31 -2.71
N LYS A 6 10.15 -2.29 -2.48
CA LYS A 6 9.22 -1.25 -2.94
C LYS A 6 9.77 0.17 -2.74
N SER A 7 10.27 0.49 -1.53
CA SER A 7 10.82 1.81 -1.21
C SER A 7 12.10 2.12 -2.01
N LYS A 8 12.99 1.14 -2.21
CA LYS A 8 14.21 1.33 -3.02
C LYS A 8 13.89 1.48 -4.50
N PHE A 9 12.92 0.73 -5.01
CA PHE A 9 12.45 0.89 -6.38
C PHE A 9 11.89 2.30 -6.61
N LYS A 10 11.05 2.79 -5.71
CA LYS A 10 10.53 4.16 -5.74
C LYS A 10 11.66 5.20 -5.78
N LEU A 11 12.65 5.07 -4.90
CA LEU A 11 13.82 5.96 -4.90
C LEU A 11 14.60 5.90 -6.22
N ALA A 12 14.77 4.71 -6.79
CA ALA A 12 15.47 4.54 -8.07
C ALA A 12 14.73 5.21 -9.23
N THR A 13 13.39 5.13 -9.25
CA THR A 13 12.56 5.77 -10.29
C THR A 13 12.50 7.29 -10.15
N GLU A 14 12.62 7.82 -8.93
CA GLU A 14 12.76 9.26 -8.70
C GLU A 14 14.15 9.76 -9.13
N CYS A 15 15.19 9.11 -8.66
CA CYS A 15 16.59 9.45 -8.96
C CYS A 15 17.51 8.27 -8.55
N PRO A 16 18.20 7.61 -9.50
CA PRO A 16 19.13 6.53 -9.20
C PRO A 16 20.27 6.96 -8.26
N THR A 17 20.73 8.21 -8.39
CA THR A 17 21.77 8.80 -7.52
C THR A 17 21.30 8.88 -6.07
N LYS A 18 20.02 9.25 -5.86
CA LYS A 18 19.40 9.27 -4.52
C LYS A 18 19.40 7.88 -3.86
N LEU A 19 19.12 6.84 -4.63
CA LEU A 19 19.19 5.46 -4.14
C LEU A 19 20.63 5.08 -3.73
N PHE A 20 21.63 5.51 -4.49
CA PHE A 20 23.04 5.24 -4.18
C PHE A 20 23.48 5.82 -2.83
N TYR A 21 22.99 7.03 -2.49
CA TYR A 21 23.35 7.70 -1.23
C TYR A 21 22.47 7.32 -0.04
N THR A 22 21.30 6.73 -0.28
CA THR A 22 20.35 6.37 0.78
C THR A 22 20.95 5.35 1.75
N GLY A 23 20.89 5.67 3.06
CA GLY A 23 21.36 4.81 4.15
C GLY A 23 22.87 4.86 4.39
N LYS A 24 23.61 5.71 3.69
CA LYS A 24 25.02 5.99 4.00
C LYS A 24 25.11 7.04 5.09
N LYS A 25 25.86 6.74 6.16
CA LYS A 25 25.94 7.60 7.36
C LYS A 25 26.57 8.97 7.12
N GLU A 26 27.45 9.06 6.11
CA GLU A 26 28.13 10.28 5.71
C GLU A 26 27.23 11.32 5.01
N TYR A 27 26.00 10.90 4.65
CA TYR A 27 25.04 11.80 4.00
C TYR A 27 23.80 11.99 4.88
N ALA A 28 23.55 13.23 5.27
CA ALA A 28 22.40 13.58 6.09
C ALA A 28 21.08 13.35 5.33
N ASN A 29 20.09 12.79 6.01
CA ASN A 29 18.73 12.71 5.49
C ASN A 29 17.89 13.85 6.06
N THR A 30 17.77 14.94 5.32
CA THR A 30 17.01 16.14 5.74
C THR A 30 15.50 15.95 5.82
N SER A 31 14.98 14.79 5.40
CA SER A 31 13.54 14.49 5.47
C SER A 31 13.13 13.88 6.80
N LEU A 32 14.06 13.44 7.66
CA LEU A 32 13.75 12.72 8.90
C LEU A 32 13.04 13.59 9.94
N ASP A 33 13.37 14.88 9.99
CA ASP A 33 12.84 15.80 11.00
C ASP A 33 11.88 16.85 10.37
N ASN A 34 11.16 16.48 9.32
CA ASN A 34 10.21 17.36 8.66
C ASN A 34 8.79 17.13 9.19
N PRO A 35 8.21 18.04 10.01
CA PRO A 35 6.90 17.87 10.63
C PRO A 35 5.76 17.72 9.63
N PHE A 36 5.89 18.34 8.45
CA PHE A 36 4.88 18.22 7.39
C PHE A 36 4.86 16.81 6.80
N LEU A 37 6.04 16.23 6.52
CA LEU A 37 6.14 14.85 6.03
C LEU A 37 5.70 13.85 7.08
N GLU A 38 5.95 14.14 8.35
CA GLU A 38 5.49 13.34 9.47
C GLU A 38 3.96 13.32 9.56
N ALA A 39 3.30 14.47 9.52
CA ALA A 39 1.84 14.57 9.52
C ALA A 39 1.20 13.86 8.32
N LEU A 40 1.82 13.94 7.13
CA LEU A 40 1.38 13.19 5.96
C LEU A 40 1.47 11.67 6.15
N ALA A 41 2.55 11.20 6.77
CA ALA A 41 2.74 9.78 7.07
C ALA A 41 1.70 9.29 8.08
N GLU A 42 1.41 10.07 9.12
CA GLU A 42 0.38 9.77 10.13
C GLU A 42 -1.02 9.63 9.51
N GLY A 43 -1.41 10.58 8.64
CA GLY A 43 -2.65 10.47 7.88
C GLY A 43 -2.67 9.22 6.99
N GLY A 44 -1.53 8.85 6.41
CA GLY A 44 -1.37 7.62 5.66
C GLY A 44 -1.61 6.37 6.50
N PHE A 45 -1.09 6.30 7.71
CA PHE A 45 -1.31 5.19 8.64
C PHE A 45 -2.79 5.06 9.05
N GLN A 46 -3.47 6.18 9.33
CA GLN A 46 -4.91 6.17 9.66
C GLN A 46 -5.75 5.63 8.52
N VAL A 47 -5.49 6.08 7.28
CA VAL A 47 -6.20 5.59 6.09
C VAL A 47 -5.88 4.11 5.82
N GLY A 48 -4.64 3.69 6.02
CA GLY A 48 -4.24 2.29 5.91
C GLY A 48 -5.01 1.39 6.88
N GLU A 49 -5.18 1.83 8.13
CA GLU A 49 -5.90 1.05 9.12
C GLU A 49 -7.42 1.08 8.88
N LEU A 50 -7.98 2.22 8.45
CA LEU A 50 -9.38 2.29 8.00
C LEU A 50 -9.63 1.34 6.82
N ALA A 51 -8.72 1.26 5.86
CA ALA A 51 -8.84 0.36 4.72
C ALA A 51 -8.98 -1.10 5.15
N LYS A 52 -8.21 -1.54 6.16
CA LYS A 52 -8.31 -2.91 6.71
C LYS A 52 -9.68 -3.21 7.29
N GLN A 53 -10.38 -2.21 7.86
CA GLN A 53 -11.72 -2.41 8.42
C GLN A 53 -12.75 -2.83 7.36
N TYR A 54 -12.54 -2.46 6.10
CA TYR A 54 -13.38 -2.88 4.97
C TYR A 54 -13.05 -4.27 4.41
N PHE A 55 -12.04 -4.94 4.98
CA PHE A 55 -11.67 -6.33 4.67
C PHE A 55 -11.60 -7.15 5.96
N PRO A 56 -12.71 -7.35 6.68
CA PRO A 56 -12.70 -8.00 7.98
C PRO A 56 -12.18 -9.44 7.91
N GLY A 57 -11.57 -9.91 9.00
CA GLY A 57 -11.02 -11.27 9.10
C GLY A 57 -9.64 -11.46 8.47
N GLY A 58 -8.99 -10.38 8.03
CA GLY A 58 -7.65 -10.46 7.47
C GLY A 58 -6.56 -10.74 8.52
N HIS A 59 -5.47 -11.36 8.07
CA HIS A 59 -4.29 -11.70 8.87
C HIS A 59 -3.20 -10.66 8.67
N ASN A 60 -2.69 -10.07 9.74
CA ASN A 60 -1.66 -9.03 9.68
C ASN A 60 -0.25 -9.62 9.88
N ILE A 61 0.66 -9.38 8.95
CA ILE A 61 2.06 -9.78 9.05
C ILE A 61 2.84 -8.68 9.75
N HIS A 62 3.00 -8.78 11.07
CA HIS A 62 3.63 -7.74 11.89
C HIS A 62 5.16 -7.76 11.87
N THR A 63 5.77 -8.94 11.64
CA THR A 63 7.23 -9.09 11.72
C THR A 63 7.95 -8.27 10.66
N LEU A 64 9.08 -7.65 11.05
CA LEU A 64 9.96 -6.93 10.13
C LEU A 64 11.06 -7.82 9.56
N ASN A 65 11.24 -9.03 10.11
CA ASN A 65 12.16 -10.01 9.55
C ASN A 65 11.62 -10.52 8.21
N TYR A 66 12.40 -10.40 7.15
CA TYR A 66 11.98 -10.77 5.80
C TYR A 66 11.64 -12.24 5.66
N ASP A 67 12.47 -13.12 6.20
CA ASP A 67 12.29 -14.57 6.06
C ASP A 67 11.07 -15.05 6.86
N GLU A 68 10.87 -14.52 8.05
CA GLU A 68 9.71 -14.81 8.87
C GLU A 68 8.41 -14.26 8.25
N ALA A 69 8.45 -13.05 7.69
CA ALA A 69 7.30 -12.47 6.98
C ALA A 69 6.91 -13.30 5.76
N LEU A 70 7.88 -13.77 4.97
CA LEU A 70 7.65 -14.66 3.84
C LEU A 70 7.06 -15.99 4.29
N LYS A 71 7.59 -16.60 5.35
CA LYS A 71 7.08 -17.85 5.91
C LYS A 71 5.63 -17.74 6.33
N GLN A 72 5.28 -16.68 7.08
CA GLN A 72 3.90 -16.43 7.53
C GLN A 72 2.97 -16.20 6.34
N THR A 73 3.39 -15.38 5.36
CA THR A 73 2.57 -15.11 4.17
C THR A 73 2.34 -16.38 3.36
N ASN A 74 3.39 -17.19 3.11
CA ASN A 74 3.27 -18.41 2.33
C ASN A 74 2.34 -19.42 2.98
N ALA A 75 2.42 -19.59 4.31
CA ALA A 75 1.51 -20.48 5.05
C ALA A 75 0.05 -20.03 4.93
N LEU A 76 -0.23 -18.73 4.93
CA LEU A 76 -1.58 -18.20 4.74
C LEU A 76 -2.07 -18.36 3.29
N LEU A 77 -1.19 -18.25 2.32
CA LEU A 77 -1.53 -18.44 0.90
C LEU A 77 -1.86 -19.88 0.50
N GLU A 78 -1.61 -20.86 1.37
CA GLU A 78 -2.09 -22.25 1.18
C GLU A 78 -3.62 -22.37 1.29
N GLN A 79 -4.28 -21.40 1.94
CA GLN A 79 -5.74 -21.36 2.04
C GLN A 79 -6.37 -20.97 0.69
N ASP A 80 -7.54 -21.53 0.39
CA ASP A 80 -8.29 -21.19 -0.83
C ASP A 80 -8.79 -19.75 -0.82
N GLU A 81 -9.25 -19.27 0.33
CA GLU A 81 -9.65 -17.88 0.53
C GLU A 81 -8.93 -17.28 1.72
N VAL A 82 -8.26 -16.17 1.51
CA VAL A 82 -7.55 -15.45 2.58
C VAL A 82 -7.41 -13.96 2.25
N VAL A 83 -7.49 -13.15 3.30
CA VAL A 83 -7.09 -11.74 3.28
C VAL A 83 -5.83 -11.59 4.13
N ILE A 84 -4.80 -10.96 3.57
CA ILE A 84 -3.52 -10.77 4.26
C ILE A 84 -3.16 -9.29 4.19
N TYR A 85 -2.90 -8.68 5.35
CA TYR A 85 -2.36 -7.32 5.43
C TYR A 85 -0.84 -7.38 5.57
N GLU A 86 -0.15 -6.46 4.90
CA GLU A 86 1.31 -6.43 4.83
C GLU A 86 1.91 -7.73 4.29
N ALA A 87 1.25 -8.35 3.31
CA ALA A 87 1.66 -9.61 2.73
C ALA A 87 3.07 -9.52 2.11
N ALA A 88 4.01 -10.31 2.61
CA ALA A 88 5.39 -10.33 2.13
C ALA A 88 5.55 -11.32 0.97
N ILE A 89 5.98 -10.82 -0.19
CA ILE A 89 6.21 -11.64 -1.38
C ILE A 89 7.59 -11.37 -1.96
N LYS A 90 8.23 -12.43 -2.45
CA LYS A 90 9.57 -12.38 -3.03
C LYS A 90 9.59 -13.08 -4.38
N HIS A 91 10.29 -12.47 -5.34
CA HIS A 91 10.73 -13.11 -6.57
C HIS A 91 12.19 -12.73 -6.82
N ASN A 92 13.09 -13.72 -6.91
CA ASN A 92 14.53 -13.50 -6.99
C ASN A 92 15.06 -12.57 -5.89
N ASN A 93 15.63 -11.41 -6.26
CA ASN A 93 16.10 -10.37 -5.34
C ASN A 93 15.08 -9.23 -5.12
N LEU A 94 13.87 -9.37 -5.62
CA LEU A 94 12.78 -8.42 -5.43
C LEU A 94 11.97 -8.81 -4.20
N PHE A 95 11.63 -7.84 -3.36
CA PHE A 95 10.83 -8.05 -2.17
C PHE A 95 9.82 -6.93 -2.01
N ILE A 96 8.58 -7.31 -1.78
CA ILE A 96 7.47 -6.36 -1.54
C ILE A 96 6.70 -6.70 -0.27
N ARG A 97 5.99 -5.71 0.22
CA ARG A 97 4.88 -5.87 1.15
C ARG A 97 3.65 -5.24 0.52
N VAL A 98 2.61 -6.03 0.37
CA VAL A 98 1.33 -5.60 -0.18
C VAL A 98 0.45 -5.13 0.96
N ASP A 99 -0.07 -3.91 0.90
CA ASP A 99 -0.89 -3.35 1.98
C ASP A 99 -2.09 -4.26 2.29
N ILE A 100 -2.87 -4.67 1.27
CA ILE A 100 -3.94 -5.66 1.40
C ILE A 100 -3.88 -6.61 0.19
N LEU A 101 -3.71 -7.90 0.47
CA LEU A 101 -3.79 -8.98 -0.51
C LEU A 101 -5.05 -9.81 -0.24
N VAL A 102 -5.84 -10.05 -1.27
CA VAL A 102 -7.01 -10.95 -1.21
C VAL A 102 -6.80 -12.07 -2.21
N LYS A 103 -6.75 -13.31 -1.72
CA LYS A 103 -6.72 -14.52 -2.55
C LYS A 103 -8.09 -15.20 -2.50
N ARG A 104 -8.56 -15.68 -3.65
CA ARG A 104 -9.72 -16.56 -3.80
C ARG A 104 -9.43 -17.57 -4.90
N GLY A 105 -9.20 -18.82 -4.52
CA GLY A 105 -8.72 -19.85 -5.43
C GLY A 105 -7.45 -19.38 -6.15
N ASN A 106 -7.51 -19.32 -7.47
CA ASN A 106 -6.41 -18.90 -8.34
C ASN A 106 -6.36 -17.38 -8.61
N TYR A 107 -7.24 -16.59 -7.99
CA TYR A 107 -7.29 -15.14 -8.18
C TYR A 107 -6.61 -14.44 -7.00
N ILE A 108 -5.68 -13.51 -7.30
CA ILE A 108 -5.01 -12.66 -6.32
C ILE A 108 -5.30 -11.20 -6.66
N LYS A 109 -5.87 -10.47 -5.71
CA LYS A 109 -6.11 -9.02 -5.82
C LYS A 109 -5.16 -8.28 -4.89
N LEU A 110 -4.47 -7.29 -5.44
CA LEU A 110 -3.55 -6.41 -4.72
C LEU A 110 -4.21 -5.06 -4.55
N TYR A 111 -4.24 -4.56 -3.32
CA TYR A 111 -4.71 -3.21 -3.02
C TYR A 111 -3.58 -2.42 -2.39
N GLU A 112 -3.13 -1.38 -3.09
CA GLU A 112 -2.19 -0.39 -2.57
C GLU A 112 -2.98 0.79 -2.03
N VAL A 113 -2.95 0.96 -0.72
CA VAL A 113 -3.71 1.98 -0.01
C VAL A 113 -2.97 3.31 -0.01
N LYS A 114 -3.64 4.39 -0.36
CA LYS A 114 -3.07 5.74 -0.32
C LYS A 114 -4.07 6.74 0.24
N ALA A 115 -3.61 7.64 1.10
CA ALA A 115 -4.40 8.75 1.61
C ALA A 115 -4.71 9.84 0.55
N LYS A 116 -4.19 9.67 -0.67
CA LYS A 116 -4.50 10.53 -1.80
C LYS A 116 -5.97 10.38 -2.20
N SER A 117 -6.65 11.51 -2.36
CA SER A 117 -8.04 11.51 -2.82
C SER A 117 -8.13 11.48 -4.34
N ILE A 118 -9.23 10.92 -4.83
CA ILE A 118 -9.59 10.87 -6.25
C ILE A 118 -11.04 11.29 -6.44
N ASP A 119 -11.31 11.88 -7.58
CA ASP A 119 -12.66 12.07 -8.12
C ASP A 119 -12.91 10.99 -9.17
N LEU A 120 -13.87 10.11 -8.92
CA LEU A 120 -14.20 9.05 -9.87
C LEU A 120 -14.86 9.57 -11.16
N THR A 121 -15.32 10.80 -11.18
CA THR A 121 -15.89 11.44 -12.39
C THR A 121 -14.79 12.01 -13.31
N ASP A 122 -13.58 12.24 -12.77
CA ASP A 122 -12.41 12.74 -13.50
C ASP A 122 -11.15 11.95 -13.05
N ASN A 123 -11.10 10.67 -13.41
CA ASN A 123 -10.11 9.71 -12.93
C ASN A 123 -9.05 9.33 -13.97
N SER A 124 -8.76 10.19 -14.93
CA SER A 124 -7.69 9.92 -15.87
C SER A 124 -6.32 9.96 -15.19
N PHE A 125 -5.57 8.88 -15.34
CA PHE A 125 -4.16 8.80 -14.90
C PHE A 125 -3.17 9.16 -16.02
N LEU A 126 -3.68 9.38 -17.24
CA LEU A 126 -2.86 9.66 -18.41
C LEU A 126 -2.96 11.11 -18.84
N THR A 127 -1.93 11.58 -19.52
CA THR A 127 -1.93 12.87 -20.23
C THR A 127 -2.93 12.83 -21.40
N LYS A 128 -3.34 14.00 -21.88
CA LYS A 128 -3.93 14.11 -23.24
C LYS A 128 -2.75 14.26 -24.23
N PRO A 129 -2.49 13.33 -25.14
CA PRO A 129 -3.39 12.37 -25.80
C PRO A 129 -3.46 10.95 -25.21
N GLY A 130 -3.04 10.69 -24.00
CA GLY A 130 -3.18 9.37 -23.38
C GLY A 130 -1.95 8.47 -23.48
N ASP A 131 -0.79 9.05 -23.80
CA ASP A 131 0.47 8.33 -24.06
C ASP A 131 1.39 8.24 -22.84
N LYS A 132 1.16 9.03 -21.80
CA LYS A 132 2.04 9.10 -20.61
C LYS A 132 1.26 9.19 -19.31
N VAL A 133 1.81 8.55 -18.29
CA VAL A 133 1.29 8.68 -16.92
C VAL A 133 1.49 10.10 -16.42
N LEU A 134 0.43 10.70 -15.88
CA LEU A 134 0.48 12.01 -15.23
C LEU A 134 1.50 12.03 -14.09
N ALA A 135 2.34 13.08 -14.01
CA ALA A 135 3.39 13.20 -13.02
C ALA A 135 2.91 13.03 -11.57
N GLY A 136 1.71 13.56 -11.25
CA GLY A 136 1.10 13.44 -9.93
C GLY A 136 0.62 12.03 -9.55
N TRP A 137 0.49 11.11 -10.53
CA TRP A 137 0.10 9.73 -10.34
C TRP A 137 1.25 8.74 -10.52
N LYS A 138 2.31 9.15 -11.21
CA LYS A 138 3.47 8.31 -11.51
C LYS A 138 4.04 7.55 -10.30
N PRO A 139 4.27 8.17 -9.13
CA PRO A 139 4.82 7.46 -7.97
C PRO A 139 3.91 6.33 -7.47
N TYR A 140 2.60 6.49 -7.57
CA TYR A 140 1.62 5.52 -7.10
C TYR A 140 1.46 4.36 -8.09
N LEU A 141 1.38 4.67 -9.38
CA LEU A 141 1.25 3.66 -10.41
C LEU A 141 2.52 2.82 -10.56
N PHE A 142 3.70 3.42 -10.45
CA PHE A 142 4.97 2.69 -10.45
C PHE A 142 5.10 1.77 -9.23
N ASP A 143 4.61 2.20 -8.07
CA ASP A 143 4.60 1.42 -6.84
C ASP A 143 3.76 0.14 -7.01
N ILE A 144 2.50 0.28 -7.42
CA ILE A 144 1.61 -0.87 -7.59
C ILE A 144 1.99 -1.74 -8.79
N ALA A 145 2.52 -1.16 -9.88
CA ALA A 145 3.02 -1.92 -11.03
C ALA A 145 4.19 -2.82 -10.63
N PHE A 146 5.14 -2.30 -9.86
CA PHE A 146 6.25 -3.10 -9.33
C PHE A 146 5.74 -4.26 -8.45
N GLN A 147 4.76 -4.01 -7.60
CA GLN A 147 4.17 -5.06 -6.77
C GLN A 147 3.48 -6.13 -7.63
N ARG A 148 2.66 -5.72 -8.60
CA ARG A 148 1.99 -6.65 -9.52
C ARG A 148 3.00 -7.48 -10.30
N TYR A 149 4.09 -6.88 -10.78
CA TYR A 149 5.17 -7.60 -11.46
C TYR A 149 5.78 -8.69 -10.57
N VAL A 150 6.11 -8.35 -9.31
CA VAL A 150 6.68 -9.31 -8.35
C VAL A 150 5.71 -10.45 -8.06
N VAL A 151 4.43 -10.16 -7.84
CA VAL A 151 3.42 -11.18 -7.53
C VAL A 151 3.17 -12.09 -8.73
N ARG A 152 3.01 -11.55 -9.94
CA ARG A 152 2.85 -12.35 -11.16
C ARG A 152 4.05 -13.27 -11.42
N SER A 153 5.24 -12.76 -11.14
CA SER A 153 6.49 -13.55 -11.28
C SER A 153 6.63 -14.64 -10.23
N ALA A 154 6.11 -14.40 -9.01
CA ALA A 154 6.12 -15.39 -7.93
C ALA A 154 5.02 -16.45 -8.08
N PHE A 155 3.88 -16.09 -8.69
CA PHE A 155 2.70 -16.94 -8.85
C PHE A 155 2.22 -16.91 -10.32
N PRO A 156 2.98 -17.52 -11.26
CA PRO A 156 2.70 -17.44 -12.70
C PRO A 156 1.37 -18.08 -13.10
N GLU A 157 0.86 -19.04 -12.31
CA GLU A 157 -0.42 -19.71 -12.56
C GLU A 157 -1.63 -18.92 -12.03
N SER A 158 -1.40 -17.83 -11.29
CA SER A 158 -2.48 -17.04 -10.70
C SER A 158 -2.89 -15.85 -11.57
N VAL A 159 -4.18 -15.53 -11.57
CA VAL A 159 -4.70 -14.30 -12.16
C VAL A 159 -4.54 -13.17 -11.15
N VAL A 160 -3.59 -12.27 -11.42
CA VAL A 160 -3.25 -11.17 -10.52
C VAL A 160 -3.84 -9.87 -11.04
N THR A 161 -4.66 -9.21 -10.24
CA THR A 161 -5.23 -7.88 -10.51
C THR A 161 -4.78 -6.86 -9.47
N ALA A 162 -4.59 -5.63 -9.89
CA ALA A 162 -4.03 -4.55 -9.09
C ALA A 162 -5.00 -3.37 -8.96
N TYR A 163 -5.10 -2.82 -7.76
CA TYR A 163 -5.96 -1.69 -7.45
C TYR A 163 -5.20 -0.64 -6.63
N LEU A 164 -5.36 0.63 -7.00
CA LEU A 164 -5.14 1.71 -6.06
C LEU A 164 -6.39 1.86 -5.20
N TYR A 165 -6.23 1.85 -3.87
CA TYR A 165 -7.32 2.01 -2.93
C TYR A 165 -7.22 3.39 -2.31
N LEU A 166 -8.02 4.31 -2.83
CA LEU A 166 -7.89 5.76 -2.69
C LEU A 166 -9.06 6.36 -1.93
N VAL A 167 -8.85 7.50 -1.29
CA VAL A 167 -9.94 8.24 -0.64
C VAL A 167 -10.87 8.82 -1.72
N ASP A 168 -12.15 8.50 -1.63
CA ASP A 168 -13.17 9.05 -2.51
C ASP A 168 -13.60 10.43 -2.00
N LYS A 169 -13.19 11.51 -2.70
CA LYS A 169 -13.48 12.88 -2.27
C LYS A 169 -14.96 13.26 -2.31
N ASN A 170 -15.78 12.48 -3.00
CA ASN A 170 -17.23 12.72 -3.13
C ASN A 170 -18.03 12.07 -1.99
N LYS A 171 -17.37 11.32 -1.10
CA LYS A 171 -18.00 10.69 0.05
C LYS A 171 -17.83 11.52 1.32
N THR A 172 -18.85 11.48 2.14
CA THR A 172 -18.84 12.09 3.48
C THR A 172 -18.86 10.98 4.53
N ALA A 173 -18.07 11.14 5.58
CA ALA A 173 -18.03 10.19 6.69
C ALA A 173 -19.44 10.09 7.32
N PRO A 174 -19.92 8.86 7.59
CA PRO A 174 -21.29 8.66 8.11
C PRO A 174 -21.44 9.19 9.53
N THR A 175 -20.36 9.32 10.27
CA THR A 175 -20.34 9.83 11.64
C THR A 175 -19.27 10.89 11.84
N SER A 176 -19.48 11.79 12.80
CA SER A 176 -18.48 12.80 13.17
C SER A 176 -17.29 12.15 13.89
N GLY A 177 -16.07 12.66 13.63
CA GLY A 177 -14.87 12.24 14.33
C GLY A 177 -14.36 10.83 13.95
N LEU A 178 -14.71 10.31 12.78
CA LEU A 178 -14.24 8.99 12.32
C LEU A 178 -12.71 8.86 12.40
N ASN A 179 -11.95 9.89 12.04
CA ASN A 179 -10.50 9.91 12.12
C ASN A 179 -9.96 9.76 13.55
N GLN A 180 -10.68 10.25 14.55
CA GLN A 180 -10.30 10.16 15.97
C GLN A 180 -10.38 8.73 16.51
N LYS A 181 -11.11 7.84 15.79
CA LYS A 181 -11.20 6.42 16.12
C LYS A 181 -9.98 5.62 15.68
N PHE A 182 -9.06 6.23 14.93
CA PHE A 182 -7.78 5.69 14.49
C PHE A 182 -6.64 6.48 15.14
N GLN A 183 -6.34 6.15 16.39
CA GLN A 183 -5.38 6.88 17.21
C GLN A 183 -3.96 6.52 16.86
N ILE A 184 -3.12 7.53 16.61
CA ILE A 184 -1.69 7.34 16.41
C ILE A 184 -1.08 6.97 17.76
N ILE A 185 -0.35 5.87 17.78
CA ILE A 185 0.41 5.42 18.94
C ILE A 185 1.88 5.26 18.54
N GLU A 186 2.75 5.39 19.53
CA GLU A 186 4.18 5.15 19.37
C GLU A 186 4.62 4.01 20.29
N ASP A 187 5.37 3.05 19.74
CA ASP A 187 5.93 1.96 20.52
C ASP A 187 7.20 2.38 21.26
N LYS A 188 7.75 1.47 22.09
CA LYS A 188 9.00 1.70 22.85
C LYS A 188 10.21 2.00 21.98
N ASN A 189 10.15 1.67 20.70
CA ASN A 189 11.20 1.90 19.71
C ASN A 189 10.93 3.15 18.85
N ARG A 190 10.01 4.03 19.27
CA ARG A 190 9.57 5.23 18.55
C ARG A 190 8.98 4.93 17.18
N ARG A 191 8.36 3.76 16.99
CA ARG A 191 7.64 3.43 15.78
C ARG A 191 6.19 3.81 15.92
N LYS A 192 5.70 4.56 14.96
CA LYS A 192 4.30 4.95 14.89
C LYS A 192 3.44 3.81 14.35
N GLY A 193 2.30 3.62 14.94
CA GLY A 193 1.27 2.68 14.53
C GLY A 193 -0.11 3.26 14.80
N ILE A 194 -1.15 2.52 14.50
CA ILE A 194 -2.52 2.93 14.77
C ILE A 194 -3.17 1.97 15.75
N LYS A 195 -3.79 2.54 16.77
CA LYS A 195 -4.71 1.83 17.66
C LYS A 195 -6.13 2.19 17.25
N VAL A 196 -6.87 1.18 16.80
CA VAL A 196 -8.30 1.33 16.52
C VAL A 196 -9.05 1.42 17.83
N SER A 197 -9.89 2.44 17.96
CA SER A 197 -10.71 2.64 19.16
C SER A 197 -11.75 1.53 19.31
N THR A 198 -11.97 1.07 20.52
CA THR A 198 -13.08 0.15 20.84
C THR A 198 -14.47 0.77 20.61
N SER A 199 -14.54 2.09 20.45
CA SER A 199 -15.75 2.82 20.10
C SER A 199 -16.06 2.84 18.60
N LEU A 200 -15.25 2.22 17.75
CA LEU A 200 -15.53 2.07 16.33
C LEU A 200 -16.74 1.15 16.14
N THR A 201 -17.75 1.59 15.43
CA THR A 201 -19.01 0.91 15.22
C THR A 201 -19.23 0.53 13.75
N LYS A 202 -20.21 -0.33 13.50
CA LYS A 202 -20.64 -0.64 12.12
C LYS A 202 -21.21 0.57 11.40
N GLU A 203 -21.80 1.52 12.12
CA GLU A 203 -22.32 2.76 11.54
C GLU A 203 -21.18 3.64 11.02
N ASP A 204 -20.07 3.73 11.75
CA ASP A 204 -18.86 4.44 11.31
C ASP A 204 -18.31 3.91 9.99
N LEU A 205 -18.52 2.65 9.71
CA LEU A 205 -18.04 1.94 8.51
C LEU A 205 -19.14 1.72 7.46
N SER A 206 -20.35 2.25 7.68
CA SER A 206 -21.51 2.06 6.79
C SER A 206 -21.33 2.67 5.40
N THR A 207 -20.47 3.67 5.29
CA THR A 207 -19.99 4.23 4.02
C THR A 207 -18.52 3.88 3.83
N GLU A 208 -18.20 3.12 2.77
CA GLU A 208 -16.80 2.86 2.40
C GLU A 208 -16.18 4.16 1.86
N MET A 209 -15.36 4.82 2.68
CA MET A 209 -14.73 6.12 2.37
C MET A 209 -13.66 6.03 1.28
N LEU A 210 -13.22 4.82 0.96
CA LEU A 210 -12.24 4.57 -0.08
C LEU A 210 -12.92 3.96 -1.31
N CYS A 211 -12.27 4.09 -2.45
CA CYS A 211 -12.68 3.46 -3.70
C CYS A 211 -11.57 2.61 -4.30
N LYS A 212 -11.94 1.46 -4.84
CA LYS A 212 -11.04 0.49 -5.47
C LYS A 212 -10.93 0.83 -6.95
N VAL A 213 -9.83 1.47 -7.33
CA VAL A 213 -9.57 1.88 -8.72
C VAL A 213 -8.71 0.85 -9.41
N PRO A 214 -9.21 0.11 -10.41
CA PRO A 214 -8.42 -0.87 -11.15
C PRO A 214 -7.33 -0.16 -11.95
N VAL A 215 -6.11 -0.73 -11.94
CA VAL A 215 -4.95 -0.10 -12.57
C VAL A 215 -4.11 -1.07 -13.40
N ASP A 216 -4.67 -2.22 -13.77
CA ASP A 216 -3.94 -3.25 -14.54
C ASP A 216 -3.42 -2.72 -15.87
N GLU A 217 -4.25 -1.99 -16.64
CA GLU A 217 -3.85 -1.39 -17.92
C GLU A 217 -2.68 -0.41 -17.77
N TYR A 218 -2.63 0.36 -16.68
CA TYR A 218 -1.52 1.28 -16.40
C TYR A 218 -0.26 0.54 -15.94
N CYS A 219 -0.42 -0.58 -15.24
CA CYS A 219 0.70 -1.45 -14.89
C CYS A 219 1.34 -2.07 -16.14
N ASP A 220 0.52 -2.49 -17.13
CA ASP A 220 0.98 -3.06 -18.40
C ASP A 220 1.64 -2.01 -19.33
N LEU A 221 1.42 -0.71 -19.09
CA LEU A 221 2.15 0.37 -19.76
C LEU A 221 3.53 0.66 -19.14
N ILE A 222 3.76 0.20 -17.90
CA ILE A 222 4.97 0.46 -17.14
C ILE A 222 5.98 -0.68 -17.24
N PHE A 223 5.49 -1.94 -17.32
CA PHE A 223 6.31 -3.17 -17.40
C PHE A 223 5.90 -4.08 -18.56
#